data_73415a805eb3bc612a2f983a7997ec7d
#
_entry.id   73415a805eb3bc612a2f983a7997ec7d
#
_cell.length_a   1.000
_cell.length_b   1.000
_cell.length_c   1.000
_cell.angle_alpha   90.00
_cell.angle_beta   90.00
_cell.angle_gamma   90.00
#
_symmetry.space_group_name_H-M   'P 1'
#
loop_
_entity.id
_entity.type
_entity.pdbx_description
1 polymer ?
#
loop_
_entity_poly.entity_id
_entity_poly.type
_entity_poly.pdbx_seq_one_letter_code
_entity_poly.pdbx_strand_id
1 'polypeptide(L)'
;MGYFLGPEKGAVTRADHRTYFGLDDSGSLFARLTNIDGDNQMEAILVRMPPGQKRSEIATRASEQLIHVLSGEITLTLECRDFLLSKGDCAQYKSKVPHAWENSSQGEATILWIGTPKLL
;
A
#
# COMPACT_ATOMS: atom_id res chain seq x y z
N MET A 1 19.93 -13.74 21.52
CA MET A 1 19.87 -13.91 21.06
C MET A 1 19.67 -14.05 19.95
N GLY A 2 19.61 -14.04 19.53
CA GLY A 2 19.43 -14.16 18.75
C GLY A 2 19.52 -14.41 17.75
N TYR A 3 19.61 -14.62 17.67
CA TYR A 3 19.70 -14.76 17.00
C TYR A 3 19.67 -15.24 16.12
N PHE A 4 19.66 -15.41 15.92
CA PHE A 4 19.60 -15.80 15.31
C PHE A 4 19.20 -16.29 14.51
N LEU A 5 19.36 -16.79 14.36
CA LEU A 5 18.62 -17.25 13.46
C LEU A 5 18.34 -16.56 12.23
N GLY A 6 18.37 -16.75 11.11
CA GLY A 6 18.10 -15.76 10.12
C GLY A 6 17.56 -14.52 10.81
N PRO A 7 18.42 -13.66 11.25
CA PRO A 7 18.02 -12.63 12.20
C PRO A 7 16.89 -11.76 11.76
N GLU A 8 16.67 -11.64 10.46
CA GLU A 8 15.62 -10.78 10.00
C GLU A 8 14.34 -11.50 9.65
N LYS A 9 14.34 -12.76 9.95
CA LYS A 9 13.20 -13.56 9.64
C LYS A 9 12.05 -13.17 10.53
N GLY A 10 10.90 -12.97 9.94
CA GLY A 10 9.68 -12.70 10.67
C GLY A 10 9.47 -11.27 11.05
N ALA A 11 10.48 -10.57 11.51
CA ALA A 11 10.30 -9.22 12.03
C ALA A 11 10.82 -8.13 11.09
N VAL A 12 11.86 -8.42 10.34
CA VAL A 12 12.54 -7.39 9.56
C VAL A 12 12.45 -7.70 8.07
N THR A 13 12.07 -6.72 7.29
CA THR A 13 12.05 -6.81 5.83
C THR A 13 13.03 -5.78 5.28
N ARG A 14 14.05 -6.26 4.57
CA ARG A 14 15.07 -5.37 4.03
C ARG A 14 14.65 -4.85 2.65
N ALA A 15 14.98 -3.59 2.39
CA ALA A 15 14.57 -2.96 1.14
C ALA A 15 15.13 -3.67 -0.09
N ASP A 16 16.35 -4.16 -0.02
CA ASP A 16 16.99 -4.82 -1.14
C ASP A 16 16.53 -6.27 -1.33
N HIS A 17 15.69 -6.76 -0.45
CA HIS A 17 15.12 -8.11 -0.56
C HIS A 17 13.65 -8.07 -0.96
N ARG A 18 13.13 -6.89 -1.29
CA ARG A 18 11.74 -6.79 -1.70
C ARG A 18 11.52 -7.44 -3.05
N THR A 19 10.40 -8.11 -3.17
CA THR A 19 9.95 -8.65 -4.44
C THR A 19 8.75 -7.84 -4.88
N TYR A 20 8.83 -7.25 -6.05
CA TYR A 20 7.71 -6.51 -6.60
C TYR A 20 6.91 -7.40 -7.53
N PHE A 21 5.61 -7.25 -7.49
CA PHE A 21 4.73 -8.00 -8.39
C PHE A 21 3.68 -7.03 -8.92
N GLY A 22 3.14 -7.36 -10.10
CA GLY A 22 2.08 -6.58 -10.71
C GLY A 22 0.78 -7.36 -10.64
N LEU A 23 -0.32 -6.63 -10.63
CA LEU A 23 -1.64 -7.24 -10.71
C LEU A 23 -2.24 -6.83 -12.04
N ASP A 24 -2.58 -7.82 -12.85
CA ASP A 24 -3.18 -7.62 -14.17
C ASP A 24 -2.38 -6.64 -15.04
N ASP A 25 -3.08 -5.83 -15.82
CA ASP A 25 -2.45 -4.90 -16.75
C ASP A 25 -2.37 -3.48 -16.21
N SER A 26 -2.48 -3.32 -14.91
CA SER A 26 -2.56 -1.98 -14.33
C SER A 26 -1.27 -1.20 -14.45
N GLY A 27 -0.13 -1.89 -14.54
CA GLY A 27 1.15 -1.22 -14.55
C GLY A 27 1.66 -0.85 -13.17
N SER A 28 0.84 -0.97 -12.15
CA SER A 28 1.28 -0.72 -10.78
C SER A 28 2.06 -1.89 -10.24
N LEU A 29 3.04 -1.61 -9.41
CA LEU A 29 3.86 -2.62 -8.77
C LEU A 29 3.62 -2.59 -7.28
N PHE A 30 3.57 -3.77 -6.69
CA PHE A 30 3.27 -3.94 -5.26
C PHE A 30 4.38 -4.72 -4.61
N ALA A 31 4.76 -4.35 -3.42
CA ALA A 31 5.71 -5.11 -2.62
C ALA A 31 5.15 -5.24 -1.21
N ARG A 32 5.00 -6.47 -0.76
CA ARG A 32 4.52 -6.71 0.59
C ARG A 32 5.63 -6.41 1.57
N LEU A 33 5.32 -5.65 2.60
CA LEU A 33 6.29 -5.28 3.63
C LEU A 33 6.11 -6.08 4.90
N THR A 34 4.94 -6.67 5.10
CA THR A 34 4.65 -7.42 6.32
C THR A 34 4.71 -8.91 6.04
N ASN A 35 4.87 -9.67 7.10
CA ASN A 35 4.88 -11.11 7.05
C ASN A 35 3.51 -11.64 6.68
N ILE A 36 3.46 -12.61 5.79
CA ILE A 36 2.19 -13.25 5.45
C ILE A 36 1.84 -14.36 6.41
N ASP A 37 2.80 -14.81 7.20
CA ASP A 37 2.58 -15.91 8.13
C ASP A 37 2.19 -15.39 9.51
N GLY A 38 1.56 -16.25 10.30
CA GLY A 38 1.25 -15.94 11.68
C GLY A 38 -0.03 -15.15 11.85
N ASP A 39 -0.21 -14.62 13.05
CA ASP A 39 -1.43 -13.93 13.44
C ASP A 39 -1.25 -12.43 13.45
N ASN A 40 -0.49 -11.92 12.52
CA ASN A 40 -0.29 -10.48 12.42
C ASN A 40 -1.60 -9.77 12.14
N GLN A 41 -1.82 -8.66 12.80
CA GLN A 41 -3.06 -7.90 12.69
C GLN A 41 -3.03 -6.89 11.56
N MET A 42 -1.86 -6.56 11.05
CA MET A 42 -1.78 -5.54 10.00
C MET A 42 -1.05 -6.07 8.77
N GLU A 43 -1.39 -5.46 7.65
CA GLU A 43 -0.68 -5.65 6.39
C GLU A 43 -0.17 -4.32 5.93
N ALA A 44 1.04 -4.29 5.39
CA ALA A 44 1.57 -3.09 4.77
C ALA A 44 2.12 -3.46 3.41
N ILE A 45 1.79 -2.65 2.42
CA ILE A 45 2.19 -2.89 1.04
C ILE A 45 2.70 -1.58 0.47
N LEU A 46 3.85 -1.65 -0.18
CA LEU A 46 4.39 -0.53 -0.91
C LEU A 46 3.83 -0.61 -2.33
N VAL A 47 3.27 0.50 -2.82
CA VAL A 47 2.64 0.56 -4.13
C VAL A 47 3.36 1.61 -4.96
N ARG A 48 3.81 1.21 -6.15
CA ARG A 48 4.41 2.14 -7.10
C ARG A 48 3.46 2.25 -8.28
N MET A 49 2.98 3.46 -8.51
CA MET A 49 2.00 3.73 -9.56
C MET A 49 2.62 4.57 -10.66
N PRO A 50 2.66 4.06 -11.89
CA PRO A 50 3.14 4.88 -13.01
C PRO A 50 2.19 6.03 -13.30
N PRO A 51 2.68 7.02 -14.05
CA PRO A 51 1.81 8.14 -14.45
C PRO A 51 0.58 7.66 -15.18
N GLY A 52 -0.55 8.27 -14.88
CA GLY A 52 -1.80 7.96 -15.56
C GLY A 52 -2.52 6.72 -15.07
N GLN A 53 -1.94 6.00 -14.11
CA GLN A 53 -2.56 4.79 -13.59
C GLN A 53 -3.80 5.14 -12.79
N LYS A 54 -4.88 4.43 -13.08
CA LYS A 54 -6.17 4.70 -12.43
C LYS A 54 -6.61 3.50 -11.62
N ARG A 55 -7.25 3.81 -10.49
CA ARG A 55 -8.00 2.83 -9.71
C ARG A 55 -7.17 1.64 -9.29
N SER A 56 -5.96 1.88 -8.87
CA SER A 56 -5.21 0.81 -8.25
C SER A 56 -5.81 0.56 -6.89
N GLU A 57 -6.42 -0.60 -6.75
CA GLU A 57 -7.05 -1.00 -5.51
C GLU A 57 -6.40 -2.27 -5.01
N ILE A 58 -6.28 -2.36 -3.72
CA ILE A 58 -5.77 -3.56 -3.09
C ILE A 58 -6.94 -4.32 -2.51
N ALA A 59 -7.13 -5.55 -3.02
CA ALA A 59 -8.13 -6.41 -2.43
C ALA A 59 -7.67 -6.77 -1.02
N THR A 60 -8.51 -6.52 -0.04
CA THR A 60 -8.12 -6.69 1.35
C THR A 60 -9.29 -7.18 2.18
N ARG A 61 -8.95 -7.85 3.26
CA ARG A 61 -9.93 -8.20 4.27
C ARG A 61 -9.88 -7.25 5.46
N ALA A 62 -8.97 -6.28 5.41
CA ALA A 62 -8.87 -5.29 6.47
C ALA A 62 -10.15 -4.47 6.54
N SER A 63 -10.54 -4.05 7.73
CA SER A 63 -11.71 -3.23 7.91
C SER A 63 -11.38 -1.75 7.83
N GLU A 64 -10.12 -1.41 7.98
CA GLU A 64 -9.67 -0.02 7.97
C GLU A 64 -8.36 0.07 7.21
N GLN A 65 -8.18 1.16 6.46
CA GLN A 65 -7.00 1.38 5.64
C GLN A 65 -6.41 2.75 5.92
N LEU A 66 -5.09 2.83 5.72
CA LEU A 66 -4.39 4.11 5.73
C LEU A 66 -3.47 4.12 4.54
N ILE A 67 -3.41 5.25 3.83
CA ILE A 67 -2.42 5.43 2.78
C ILE A 67 -1.56 6.63 3.12
N HIS A 68 -0.29 6.53 2.77
CA HIS A 68 0.69 7.58 3.02
C HIS A 68 1.49 7.76 1.75
N VAL A 69 1.51 8.98 1.22
CA VAL A 69 2.22 9.26 -0.03
C VAL A 69 3.68 9.49 0.29
N LEU A 70 4.54 8.61 -0.21
CA LEU A 70 5.98 8.71 0.03
C LEU A 70 6.65 9.59 -1.01
N SER A 71 6.15 9.56 -2.25
CA SER A 71 6.68 10.42 -3.31
C SER A 71 5.62 10.58 -4.38
N GLY A 72 5.69 11.67 -5.12
CA GLY A 72 4.73 11.95 -6.18
C GLY A 72 3.42 12.46 -5.63
N GLU A 73 2.38 12.30 -6.42
CA GLU A 73 1.03 12.76 -6.08
C GLU A 73 0.01 11.73 -6.52
N ILE A 74 -1.05 11.60 -5.75
CA ILE A 74 -2.18 10.77 -6.17
C ILE A 74 -3.48 11.52 -5.85
N THR A 75 -4.52 11.14 -6.56
CA THR A 75 -5.86 11.60 -6.26
C THR A 75 -6.61 10.46 -5.59
N LEU A 76 -7.07 10.70 -4.39
CA LEU A 76 -7.88 9.74 -3.65
C LEU A 76 -9.33 10.18 -3.73
N THR A 77 -10.20 9.29 -4.16
CA THR A 77 -11.62 9.56 -4.19
C THR A 77 -12.28 8.80 -3.05
N LEU A 78 -12.95 9.53 -2.17
CA LEU A 78 -13.71 8.95 -1.05
C LEU A 78 -15.13 9.46 -1.15
N GLU A 79 -16.09 8.54 -1.31
CA GLU A 79 -17.50 8.90 -1.36
C GLU A 79 -17.77 10.01 -2.36
N CYS A 80 -17.22 9.86 -3.56
CA CYS A 80 -17.40 10.79 -4.67
C CYS A 80 -16.73 12.16 -4.47
N ARG A 81 -15.85 12.28 -3.50
CA ARG A 81 -15.04 13.50 -3.29
C ARG A 81 -13.60 13.20 -3.57
N ASP A 82 -12.96 14.08 -4.33
CA ASP A 82 -11.57 13.91 -4.70
C ASP A 82 -10.65 14.72 -3.81
N PHE A 83 -9.55 14.08 -3.41
CA PHE A 83 -8.52 14.72 -2.60
C PHE A 83 -7.18 14.52 -3.29
N LEU A 84 -6.50 15.61 -3.58
CA LEU A 84 -5.15 15.52 -4.12
C LEU A 84 -4.18 15.38 -2.96
N LEU A 85 -3.44 14.29 -2.94
CA LEU A 85 -2.48 14.02 -1.88
C LEU A 85 -1.08 14.11 -2.44
N SER A 86 -0.22 14.84 -1.75
CA SER A 86 1.17 15.03 -2.14
C SER A 86 2.08 14.34 -1.14
N LYS A 87 3.37 14.34 -1.44
CA LYS A 87 4.36 13.70 -0.58
C LYS A 87 4.16 14.10 0.88
N GLY A 88 4.05 13.11 1.74
CA GLY A 88 3.87 13.30 3.17
C GLY A 88 2.42 13.28 3.63
N ASP A 89 1.48 13.41 2.72
CA ASP A 89 0.06 13.39 3.09
C ASP A 89 -0.41 11.98 3.37
N CYS A 90 -1.40 11.86 4.25
CA CYS A 90 -1.99 10.59 4.63
C CYS A 90 -3.50 10.67 4.55
N ALA A 91 -4.13 9.53 4.36
CA ALA A 91 -5.57 9.41 4.47
C ALA A 91 -5.91 8.09 5.15
N GLN A 92 -6.93 8.11 5.97
CA GLN A 92 -7.40 6.95 6.69
C GLN A 92 -8.89 6.82 6.48
N TYR A 93 -9.35 5.61 6.17
CA TYR A 93 -10.78 5.42 5.92
C TYR A 93 -11.14 3.96 6.17
N LYS A 94 -12.43 3.74 6.37
CA LYS A 94 -12.96 2.39 6.51
C LYS A 94 -13.03 1.75 5.14
N SER A 95 -12.69 0.48 5.07
CA SER A 95 -12.66 -0.23 3.79
C SER A 95 -14.00 -0.27 3.09
N LYS A 96 -15.09 -0.20 3.85
CA LYS A 96 -16.42 -0.23 3.25
C LYS A 96 -16.83 1.08 2.63
N VAL A 97 -16.10 2.17 2.89
CA VAL A 97 -16.37 3.45 2.24
C VAL A 97 -15.91 3.35 0.79
N PRO A 98 -16.75 3.73 -0.18
CA PRO A 98 -16.32 3.71 -1.58
C PRO A 98 -15.07 4.55 -1.77
N HIS A 99 -14.05 3.96 -2.38
CA HIS A 99 -12.75 4.61 -2.52
C HIS A 99 -12.05 4.15 -3.78
N ALA A 100 -11.20 5.01 -4.32
CA ALA A 100 -10.37 4.69 -5.46
C ALA A 100 -9.16 5.61 -5.45
N TRP A 101 -8.07 5.16 -6.05
CA TRP A 101 -6.86 5.95 -6.19
C TRP A 101 -6.51 6.11 -7.66
N GLU A 102 -5.86 7.22 -7.95
CA GLU A 102 -5.44 7.48 -9.32
C GLU A 102 -4.18 8.31 -9.29
N ASN A 103 -3.19 7.95 -10.11
CA ASN A 103 -2.04 8.82 -10.31
C ASN A 103 -2.28 9.62 -11.58
N SER A 104 -2.85 10.81 -11.42
CA SER A 104 -3.13 11.69 -12.54
C SER A 104 -1.98 12.65 -12.82
N SER A 105 -0.86 12.50 -12.12
CA SER A 105 0.31 13.33 -12.35
C SER A 105 1.12 12.79 -13.52
N GLN A 106 2.24 13.45 -13.82
CA GLN A 106 3.10 13.03 -14.91
C GLN A 106 4.31 12.23 -14.45
N GLY A 107 4.43 12.01 -13.15
CA GLY A 107 5.52 11.24 -12.58
C GLY A 107 5.00 10.02 -11.84
N GLU A 108 5.93 9.14 -11.50
CA GLU A 108 5.59 7.97 -10.71
C GLU A 108 5.25 8.40 -9.29
N ALA A 109 4.30 7.73 -8.67
CA ALA A 109 3.95 7.93 -7.28
C ALA A 109 4.22 6.67 -6.48
N THR A 110 4.67 6.84 -5.25
CA THR A 110 4.91 5.72 -4.34
C THR A 110 4.08 5.94 -3.09
N ILE A 111 3.32 4.92 -2.73
CA ILE A 111 2.38 4.99 -1.63
C ILE A 111 2.64 3.84 -0.69
N LEU A 112 2.55 4.11 0.61
CA LEU A 112 2.52 3.07 1.62
C LEU A 112 1.06 2.83 1.98
N TRP A 113 0.60 1.61 1.78
CA TRP A 113 -0.77 1.21 2.11
C TRP A 113 -0.73 0.30 3.33
N ILE A 114 -1.57 0.58 4.31
CA ILE A 114 -1.65 -0.22 5.54
C ILE A 114 -3.11 -0.59 5.76
N GLY A 115 -3.34 -1.86 6.03
CA GLY A 115 -4.68 -2.35 6.36
C GLY A 115 -4.67 -3.06 7.70
N THR A 116 -5.71 -2.83 8.51
CA THR A 116 -5.82 -3.45 9.82
C THR A 116 -7.27 -3.47 10.30
N PRO A 117 -7.67 -4.48 11.06
CA PRO A 117 -6.95 -5.71 11.27
C PRO A 117 -6.96 -6.56 10.02
N LYS A 118 -5.97 -7.44 9.91
CA LYS A 118 -5.95 -8.39 8.82
C LYS A 118 -6.97 -9.47 9.16
N LEU A 119 -8.03 -9.54 8.37
CA LEU A 119 -9.07 -10.53 8.59
C LEU A 119 -8.78 -11.77 7.80
N LEU A 120 -9.09 -12.91 8.39
CA LEU A 120 -8.82 -14.20 7.76
C LEU A 120 -9.87 -14.62 6.76
#